data_9c209f50f397af111ac9d02c58f9ca49
#
_entry.id   9c209f50f397af111ac9d02c58f9ca49
#
_cell.length_a   1.000
_cell.length_b   1.000
_cell.length_c   1.000
_cell.angle_alpha   90.00
_cell.angle_beta   90.00
_cell.angle_gamma   90.00
#
_symmetry.space_group_name_H-M   'P 1'
#
loop_
_entity.id
_entity.type
_entity.pdbx_description
1 polymer ?
#
loop_
_entity_poly.entity_id
_entity_poly.type
_entity_poly.pdbx_seq_one_letter_code
_entity_poly.pdbx_strand_id
1 'polypeptide(L)'
;ESENSDDKILSPLLLLPVELEEKRTKKGSEFIITGGNSDTQVNIVLKAKLEKDFGIVLKDFEEEETPEKYFESIKKSINQRDRWNVKKFITLGYFYFAKMAMYYDLDPQNWKNLGSQQSLQDIFSGSDQDSGFENEDYETDKKEVSAKVPILINSSDASQFSAIVDVMDGKNTAIQGPPGTGKSQTISNIIGAALAKKQTILFCAEKKPAMEVVYKKMVAAGLGDFCLKIANTAVRKSEVIAHIKKRLGISKINFNDSNYKNEKNKEEEVKNKLIEYKDILHANIGNSGIKVCDISGFTSKFSSISKSKIFLEIFNNQLDKLAKSFEKITEDKFLLIISNLKNSEDSSKNLLKKYGAISKHPWFGFTNSRINPYDKKKNC
;
A
#
# COMPACT_ATOMS: atom_id res chain seq x y z
N GLU A 1 11.09 25.97 -39.68
CA GLU A 1 10.02 25.37 -40.51
C GLU A 1 9.08 26.40 -41.19
N SER A 2 9.26 27.67 -40.97
CA SER A 2 8.38 28.69 -41.54
C SER A 2 9.08 29.73 -42.44
N GLU A 3 10.21 29.39 -43.00
CA GLU A 3 10.87 30.30 -43.96
C GLU A 3 10.06 30.52 -45.26
N ASN A 4 9.05 29.66 -45.51
CA ASN A 4 8.23 29.69 -46.72
C ASN A 4 6.73 29.90 -46.49
N SER A 5 6.24 30.22 -45.28
CA SER A 5 4.82 30.52 -45.07
C SER A 5 4.63 32.00 -44.71
N ASP A 6 3.66 32.64 -45.34
CA ASP A 6 3.21 34.01 -44.99
C ASP A 6 2.48 34.06 -43.64
N ASP A 7 2.36 32.96 -42.95
CA ASP A 7 1.69 32.85 -41.67
C ASP A 7 2.55 33.42 -40.54
N LYS A 8 2.01 34.46 -39.90
CA LYS A 8 2.63 35.09 -38.73
C LYS A 8 2.48 34.19 -37.50
N ILE A 9 3.56 33.56 -37.08
CA ILE A 9 3.57 32.80 -35.85
C ILE A 9 3.75 33.77 -34.68
N LEU A 10 2.77 33.77 -33.77
CA LEU A 10 2.80 34.56 -32.54
C LEU A 10 3.05 33.66 -31.34
N SER A 11 3.95 34.09 -30.47
CA SER A 11 4.22 33.40 -29.19
C SER A 11 4.23 34.42 -28.06
N PRO A 12 3.52 34.18 -26.94
CA PRO A 12 3.55 35.08 -25.80
C PRO A 12 4.95 35.06 -25.16
N LEU A 13 5.46 36.23 -24.82
CA LEU A 13 6.75 36.38 -24.08
C LEU A 13 6.55 36.21 -22.57
N LEU A 14 5.54 36.92 -22.03
CA LEU A 14 5.17 36.87 -20.63
C LEU A 14 3.78 36.23 -20.47
N LEU A 15 3.62 35.47 -19.43
CA LEU A 15 2.40 34.78 -19.03
C LEU A 15 1.98 35.31 -17.67
N LEU A 16 0.80 35.90 -17.61
CA LEU A 16 0.18 36.34 -16.37
C LEU A 16 -1.00 35.40 -16.05
N PRO A 17 -0.95 34.58 -15.03
CA PRO A 17 -2.09 33.79 -14.63
C PRO A 17 -3.24 34.67 -14.18
N VAL A 18 -4.45 34.38 -14.68
CA VAL A 18 -5.66 35.12 -14.34
C VAL A 18 -6.79 34.16 -14.00
N GLU A 19 -7.67 34.60 -13.12
CA GLU A 19 -8.92 33.91 -12.80
C GLU A 19 -10.06 34.65 -13.54
N LEU A 20 -10.90 33.88 -14.23
CA LEU A 20 -12.07 34.39 -14.96
C LEU A 20 -13.33 33.99 -14.19
N GLU A 21 -14.03 34.98 -13.66
CA GLU A 21 -15.31 34.79 -12.96
C GLU A 21 -16.47 35.28 -13.82
N GLU A 22 -17.52 34.46 -13.94
CA GLU A 22 -18.79 34.88 -14.53
C GLU A 22 -19.72 35.40 -13.44
N LYS A 23 -20.07 36.68 -13.48
CA LYS A 23 -21.05 37.30 -12.60
C LYS A 23 -22.38 37.52 -13.34
N ARG A 24 -23.39 36.77 -12.93
CA ARG A 24 -24.73 36.94 -13.50
C ARG A 24 -25.39 38.18 -12.94
N THR A 25 -25.71 39.11 -13.80
CA THR A 25 -26.43 40.34 -13.47
C THR A 25 -27.83 40.30 -14.07
N LYS A 26 -28.72 41.19 -13.62
CA LYS A 26 -30.08 41.31 -14.23
C LYS A 26 -30.08 41.72 -15.70
N LYS A 27 -28.95 42.17 -16.22
CA LYS A 27 -28.75 42.61 -17.62
C LYS A 27 -27.98 41.63 -18.50
N GLY A 28 -27.53 40.48 -17.93
CA GLY A 28 -26.71 39.50 -18.61
C GLY A 28 -25.53 39.02 -17.76
N SER A 29 -24.63 38.23 -18.37
CA SER A 29 -23.39 37.78 -17.73
C SER A 29 -22.27 38.79 -17.95
N GLU A 30 -21.61 39.17 -16.85
CA GLU A 30 -20.39 39.97 -16.89
C GLU A 30 -19.21 39.03 -16.54
N PHE A 31 -18.13 39.13 -17.33
CA PHE A 31 -16.91 38.37 -17.07
C PHE A 31 -15.88 39.29 -16.41
N ILE A 32 -15.44 38.91 -15.22
CA ILE A 32 -14.46 39.66 -14.46
C ILE A 32 -13.15 38.87 -14.52
N ILE A 33 -12.08 39.55 -14.92
CA ILE A 33 -10.73 39.01 -14.94
C ILE A 33 -10.01 39.57 -13.72
N THR A 34 -9.59 38.70 -12.83
CA THR A 34 -8.78 39.05 -11.67
C THR A 34 -7.39 38.46 -11.81
N GLY A 35 -6.38 39.14 -11.30
CA GLY A 35 -5.03 38.62 -11.29
C GLY A 35 -4.99 37.30 -10.51
N GLY A 36 -4.41 36.27 -11.08
CA GLY A 36 -4.19 34.99 -10.40
C GLY A 36 -3.16 35.12 -9.28
N ASN A 37 -3.00 34.03 -8.55
CA ASN A 37 -2.16 33.99 -7.35
C ASN A 37 -0.67 33.70 -7.62
N SER A 38 -0.28 33.66 -8.86
CA SER A 38 1.09 33.38 -9.29
C SER A 38 1.70 34.61 -9.95
N ASP A 39 3.00 34.78 -9.82
CA ASP A 39 3.75 35.86 -10.41
C ASP A 39 3.75 35.74 -11.95
N THR A 40 4.00 36.87 -12.62
CA THR A 40 4.22 36.89 -14.06
C THR A 40 5.45 36.07 -14.42
N GLN A 41 5.33 35.19 -15.37
CA GLN A 41 6.39 34.27 -15.77
C GLN A 41 6.76 34.42 -17.24
N VAL A 42 8.04 34.24 -17.55
CA VAL A 42 8.51 34.12 -18.93
C VAL A 42 8.00 32.81 -19.52
N ASN A 43 7.61 32.83 -20.78
CA ASN A 43 7.21 31.62 -21.49
C ASN A 43 8.42 30.66 -21.62
N ILE A 44 8.40 29.63 -20.77
CA ILE A 44 9.47 28.64 -20.67
C ILE A 44 9.68 27.88 -21.98
N VAL A 45 8.60 27.57 -22.72
CA VAL A 45 8.69 26.89 -24.02
C VAL A 45 9.42 27.74 -25.04
N LEU A 46 9.08 29.03 -25.09
CA LEU A 46 9.74 29.96 -25.98
C LEU A 46 11.19 30.16 -25.60
N LYS A 47 11.49 30.28 -24.28
CA LYS A 47 12.86 30.40 -23.75
C LYS A 47 13.71 29.19 -24.19
N ALA A 48 13.26 27.97 -23.94
CA ALA A 48 13.97 26.76 -24.33
C ALA A 48 14.15 26.63 -25.86
N LYS A 49 13.14 26.97 -26.64
CA LYS A 49 13.21 26.90 -28.11
C LYS A 49 14.19 27.93 -28.66
N LEU A 50 14.18 29.16 -28.17
CA LEU A 50 15.09 30.22 -28.62
C LEU A 50 16.54 29.88 -28.26
N GLU A 51 16.79 29.34 -27.10
CA GLU A 51 18.11 28.92 -26.68
C GLU A 51 18.62 27.73 -27.52
N LYS A 52 17.83 26.68 -27.67
CA LYS A 52 18.23 25.44 -28.35
C LYS A 52 18.39 25.60 -29.86
N ASP A 53 17.38 26.22 -30.51
CA ASP A 53 17.32 26.26 -31.97
C ASP A 53 18.05 27.48 -32.53
N PHE A 54 18.21 28.56 -31.74
CA PHE A 54 18.71 29.84 -32.24
C PHE A 54 19.86 30.43 -31.43
N GLY A 55 20.22 29.81 -30.30
CA GLY A 55 21.30 30.31 -29.42
C GLY A 55 20.95 31.61 -28.68
N ILE A 56 19.67 31.95 -28.59
CA ILE A 56 19.20 33.19 -27.96
C ILE A 56 18.75 32.90 -26.54
N VAL A 57 19.46 33.37 -25.55
CA VAL A 57 19.12 33.21 -24.14
C VAL A 57 18.20 34.34 -23.70
N LEU A 58 16.95 34.01 -23.33
CA LEU A 58 16.03 34.97 -22.70
C LEU A 58 16.34 35.10 -21.21
N LYS A 59 16.38 36.35 -20.72
CA LYS A 59 16.45 36.62 -19.28
C LYS A 59 15.16 36.23 -18.59
N ASP A 60 15.23 35.94 -17.30
CA ASP A 60 14.06 35.85 -16.46
C ASP A 60 13.47 37.22 -16.22
N PHE A 61 12.14 37.29 -15.99
CA PHE A 61 11.44 38.51 -15.69
C PHE A 61 11.52 38.78 -14.18
N GLU A 62 12.06 39.91 -13.78
CA GLU A 62 12.20 40.29 -12.38
C GLU A 62 10.96 41.02 -11.87
N GLU A 63 10.58 40.83 -10.61
CA GLU A 63 9.37 41.44 -10.02
C GLU A 63 9.39 42.97 -10.05
N GLU A 64 10.58 43.59 -10.06
CA GLU A 64 10.80 45.03 -10.10
C GLU A 64 10.89 45.61 -11.55
N GLU A 65 10.94 44.74 -12.55
CA GLU A 65 11.08 45.13 -13.94
C GLU A 65 9.70 45.37 -14.55
N THR A 66 9.55 46.46 -15.35
CA THR A 66 8.33 46.72 -16.13
C THR A 66 8.34 45.86 -17.39
N PRO A 67 7.15 45.39 -17.86
CA PRO A 67 7.05 44.62 -19.11
C PRO A 67 7.65 45.32 -20.32
N GLU A 68 7.56 46.66 -20.37
CA GLU A 68 8.12 47.45 -21.44
C GLU A 68 9.65 47.38 -21.52
N LYS A 69 10.31 47.49 -20.36
CA LYS A 69 11.77 47.37 -20.30
C LYS A 69 12.21 45.96 -20.68
N TYR A 70 11.47 44.96 -20.22
CA TYR A 70 11.73 43.58 -20.60
C TYR A 70 11.62 43.37 -22.11
N PHE A 71 10.52 43.88 -22.73
CA PHE A 71 10.32 43.80 -24.20
C PHE A 71 11.42 44.49 -24.98
N GLU A 72 11.93 45.63 -24.49
CA GLU A 72 13.05 46.32 -25.12
C GLU A 72 14.35 45.52 -25.04
N SER A 73 14.58 44.84 -23.94
CA SER A 73 15.75 43.96 -23.78
C SER A 73 15.68 42.80 -24.77
N ILE A 74 14.54 42.15 -24.90
CA ILE A 74 14.32 41.06 -25.86
C ILE A 74 14.47 41.54 -27.29
N LYS A 75 13.90 42.73 -27.63
CA LYS A 75 14.04 43.31 -28.96
C LYS A 75 15.51 43.52 -29.35
N LYS A 76 16.35 43.92 -28.42
CA LYS A 76 17.81 44.04 -28.64
C LYS A 76 18.45 42.68 -28.91
N SER A 77 18.04 41.63 -28.18
CA SER A 77 18.61 40.29 -28.33
C SER A 77 18.22 39.62 -29.67
N ILE A 78 17.10 40.00 -30.26
CA ILE A 78 16.62 39.44 -31.55
C ILE A 78 16.89 40.34 -32.76
N ASN A 79 17.56 41.49 -32.56
CA ASN A 79 17.76 42.52 -33.58
C ASN A 79 18.51 42.05 -34.86
N GLN A 80 19.24 40.93 -34.75
CA GLN A 80 19.95 40.34 -35.88
C GLN A 80 19.08 39.47 -36.79
N ARG A 81 17.75 39.37 -36.54
CA ARG A 81 16.81 38.55 -37.26
C ARG A 81 15.77 39.42 -37.97
N ASP A 82 15.87 39.58 -39.27
CA ASP A 82 15.10 40.56 -40.07
C ASP A 82 13.60 40.38 -40.02
N ARG A 83 13.11 39.17 -39.73
CA ARG A 83 11.65 38.88 -39.70
C ARG A 83 11.05 38.81 -38.30
N TRP A 84 11.85 38.96 -37.25
CA TRP A 84 11.38 38.83 -35.87
C TRP A 84 11.09 40.18 -35.27
N ASN A 85 9.95 40.30 -34.60
CA ASN A 85 9.55 41.55 -33.94
C ASN A 85 8.80 41.27 -32.64
N VAL A 86 9.06 42.10 -31.63
CA VAL A 86 8.32 42.11 -30.37
C VAL A 86 7.12 43.05 -30.52
N LYS A 87 5.93 42.49 -30.37
CA LYS A 87 4.67 43.27 -30.41
C LYS A 87 4.14 43.49 -29.01
N LYS A 88 3.60 44.68 -28.75
CA LYS A 88 3.01 45.05 -27.45
C LYS A 88 1.49 44.88 -27.53
N PHE A 89 0.96 43.74 -27.19
CA PHE A 89 -0.46 43.48 -27.03
C PHE A 89 -0.70 42.38 -26.01
N ILE A 90 -1.91 42.34 -25.46
CA ILE A 90 -2.35 41.35 -24.48
C ILE A 90 -3.36 40.44 -25.14
N THR A 91 -3.25 39.14 -24.91
CA THR A 91 -4.20 38.15 -25.39
C THR A 91 -4.59 37.25 -24.20
N LEU A 92 -5.89 37.02 -24.04
CA LEU A 92 -6.42 36.02 -23.13
C LEU A 92 -6.46 34.69 -23.86
N GLY A 93 -5.86 33.66 -23.27
CA GLY A 93 -5.82 32.33 -23.85
C GLY A 93 -5.55 31.25 -22.81
N TYR A 94 -5.82 30.01 -23.18
CA TYR A 94 -5.49 28.85 -22.36
C TYR A 94 -4.17 28.28 -22.82
N PHE A 95 -3.16 28.34 -21.95
CA PHE A 95 -1.81 27.79 -22.19
C PHE A 95 -1.52 26.65 -21.24
N TYR A 96 -1.06 25.52 -21.77
CA TYR A 96 -0.76 24.33 -21.00
C TYR A 96 0.71 23.90 -21.17
N PHE A 97 1.53 24.13 -20.15
CA PHE A 97 2.97 23.89 -20.18
C PHE A 97 3.43 22.70 -19.31
N ALA A 98 2.53 21.86 -18.83
CA ALA A 98 2.89 20.78 -17.91
C ALA A 98 3.98 19.83 -18.44
N LYS A 99 4.06 19.65 -19.76
CA LYS A 99 5.09 18.81 -20.38
C LYS A 99 6.50 19.44 -20.35
N MET A 100 6.59 20.76 -20.19
CA MET A 100 7.90 21.43 -20.16
C MET A 100 8.68 21.17 -18.87
N ALA A 101 7.99 21.06 -17.73
CA ALA A 101 8.64 20.67 -16.49
C ALA A 101 9.32 19.28 -16.64
N MET A 102 8.63 18.34 -17.29
CA MET A 102 9.20 17.02 -17.59
C MET A 102 10.38 17.11 -18.57
N TYR A 103 10.33 18.01 -19.55
CA TYR A 103 11.44 18.20 -20.48
C TYR A 103 12.70 18.69 -19.77
N TYR A 104 12.58 19.65 -18.86
CA TYR A 104 13.69 20.13 -18.06
C TYR A 104 14.19 19.09 -17.06
N ASP A 105 13.29 18.30 -16.46
CA ASP A 105 13.66 17.24 -15.56
C ASP A 105 14.44 16.13 -16.26
N LEU A 106 14.21 15.94 -17.57
CA LEU A 106 14.90 14.93 -18.37
C LEU A 106 16.18 15.46 -19.06
N ASP A 107 16.50 16.75 -18.90
CA ASP A 107 17.72 17.31 -19.49
C ASP A 107 18.97 16.72 -18.81
N PRO A 108 19.85 16.02 -19.56
CA PRO A 108 21.06 15.41 -19.01
C PRO A 108 21.99 16.39 -18.30
N GLN A 109 21.94 17.68 -18.65
CA GLN A 109 22.77 18.73 -18.02
C GLN A 109 22.36 18.97 -16.56
N ASN A 110 21.08 18.75 -16.22
CA ASN A 110 20.56 18.91 -14.86
C ASN A 110 20.87 17.71 -13.96
N TRP A 111 21.19 16.55 -14.56
CA TRP A 111 21.33 15.27 -13.85
C TRP A 111 22.69 14.61 -14.13
N LYS A 112 23.75 15.18 -13.56
CA LYS A 112 25.13 14.68 -13.75
C LYS A 112 25.33 13.21 -13.36
N ASN A 113 24.46 12.64 -12.53
CA ASN A 113 24.60 11.29 -11.96
C ASN A 113 23.39 10.37 -12.25
N LEU A 114 22.52 10.70 -13.21
CA LEU A 114 21.33 9.90 -13.50
C LEU A 114 21.70 8.46 -13.89
N GLY A 115 22.75 8.29 -14.71
CA GLY A 115 23.24 6.99 -15.15
C GLY A 115 23.93 6.15 -14.07
N SER A 116 24.24 6.72 -12.90
CA SER A 116 24.85 5.98 -11.78
C SER A 116 23.80 5.41 -10.79
N GLN A 117 22.54 5.72 -10.99
CA GLN A 117 21.45 5.19 -10.18
C GLN A 117 21.18 3.71 -10.54
N GLN A 118 21.43 2.81 -9.59
CA GLN A 118 21.28 1.36 -9.81
C GLN A 118 19.89 1.00 -10.34
N SER A 119 18.83 1.57 -9.78
CA SER A 119 17.45 1.31 -10.22
C SER A 119 17.20 1.64 -11.70
N LEU A 120 17.86 2.70 -12.22
CA LEU A 120 17.75 3.04 -13.64
C LEU A 120 18.60 2.12 -14.49
N GLN A 121 19.79 1.74 -14.03
CA GLN A 121 20.63 0.76 -14.72
C GLN A 121 19.91 -0.58 -14.85
N ASP A 122 19.26 -1.05 -13.79
CA ASP A 122 18.48 -2.29 -13.78
C ASP A 122 17.32 -2.27 -14.79
N ILE A 123 16.60 -1.12 -14.88
CA ILE A 123 15.51 -0.94 -15.85
C ILE A 123 16.04 -0.93 -17.30
N PHE A 124 17.15 -0.22 -17.57
CA PHE A 124 17.66 -0.03 -18.92
C PHE A 124 18.56 -1.17 -19.41
N SER A 125 19.22 -1.89 -18.52
CA SER A 125 20.09 -3.00 -18.89
C SER A 125 19.31 -4.22 -19.38
N GLY A 126 18.00 -4.28 -19.14
CA GLY A 126 17.19 -5.46 -19.48
C GLY A 126 17.76 -6.73 -18.87
N SER A 127 18.57 -6.60 -17.84
CA SER A 127 19.08 -7.75 -17.13
C SER A 127 17.90 -8.47 -16.51
N ASP A 128 17.44 -9.53 -17.19
CA ASP A 128 16.76 -10.67 -16.58
C ASP A 128 17.69 -11.36 -15.56
N GLN A 129 18.53 -10.59 -14.88
CA GLN A 129 19.03 -11.08 -13.62
C GLN A 129 17.77 -11.24 -12.78
N ASP A 130 17.39 -12.49 -12.67
CA ASP A 130 16.57 -13.09 -11.65
C ASP A 130 17.06 -12.55 -10.28
N SER A 131 16.96 -11.24 -10.10
CA SER A 131 16.89 -10.64 -8.81
C SER A 131 15.59 -11.15 -8.29
N GLY A 132 15.68 -12.36 -7.72
CA GLY A 132 14.55 -13.14 -7.30
C GLY A 132 13.55 -12.21 -6.63
N PHE A 133 12.50 -11.89 -7.35
CA PHE A 133 11.26 -11.44 -6.76
C PHE A 133 10.69 -12.65 -6.00
N GLU A 134 11.52 -13.24 -5.16
CA GLU A 134 11.05 -14.12 -4.14
C GLU A 134 10.18 -13.25 -3.25
N ASN A 135 8.89 -13.45 -3.35
CA ASN A 135 7.98 -13.03 -2.30
C ASN A 135 8.45 -13.74 -1.04
N GLU A 136 9.41 -13.17 -0.34
CA GLU A 136 9.80 -13.66 0.98
C GLU A 136 8.61 -13.37 1.90
N ASP A 137 7.78 -14.38 2.10
CA ASP A 137 6.82 -14.37 3.18
C ASP A 137 7.60 -14.45 4.49
N TYR A 138 7.84 -13.28 5.09
CA TYR A 138 8.51 -13.23 6.38
C TYR A 138 7.64 -13.82 7.47
N GLU A 139 8.24 -14.59 8.36
CA GLU A 139 7.60 -14.93 9.63
C GLU A 139 7.50 -13.66 10.49
N THR A 140 6.41 -12.91 10.30
CA THR A 140 6.19 -11.58 10.89
C THR A 140 6.18 -11.58 12.41
N ASP A 141 5.98 -12.75 13.02
CA ASP A 141 6.00 -12.95 14.48
C ASP A 141 7.40 -13.01 15.07
N LYS A 142 8.42 -13.27 14.25
CA LYS A 142 9.81 -13.29 14.74
C LYS A 142 10.23 -11.89 15.20
N LYS A 143 10.86 -11.82 16.37
CA LYS A 143 11.33 -10.53 16.94
C LYS A 143 12.27 -9.77 16.01
N GLU A 144 13.13 -10.48 15.30
CA GLU A 144 14.09 -9.91 14.33
C GLU A 144 13.37 -9.22 13.17
N VAL A 145 12.32 -9.85 12.65
CA VAL A 145 11.51 -9.31 11.54
C VAL A 145 10.66 -8.14 12.03
N SER A 146 9.98 -8.28 13.16
CA SER A 146 9.13 -7.22 13.70
C SER A 146 9.92 -5.98 14.14
N ALA A 147 11.20 -6.14 14.55
CA ALA A 147 12.07 -5.02 14.91
C ALA A 147 12.47 -4.13 13.73
N LYS A 148 12.39 -4.64 12.48
CA LYS A 148 12.69 -3.87 11.27
C LYS A 148 11.68 -2.75 11.01
N VAL A 149 10.42 -2.95 11.44
CA VAL A 149 9.33 -2.00 11.27
C VAL A 149 9.07 -1.30 12.62
N PRO A 150 9.51 -0.06 12.80
CA PRO A 150 9.47 0.60 14.10
C PRO A 150 8.05 0.95 14.57
N ILE A 151 7.13 1.23 13.63
CA ILE A 151 5.76 1.61 13.94
C ILE A 151 4.84 1.30 12.76
N LEU A 152 3.60 0.92 13.06
CA LEU A 152 2.49 0.84 12.12
C LEU A 152 1.45 1.90 12.49
N ILE A 153 0.96 2.64 11.49
CA ILE A 153 -0.14 3.61 11.65
C ILE A 153 -1.50 2.91 11.59
N ASN A 154 -1.60 1.87 10.76
CA ASN A 154 -2.80 1.08 10.57
C ASN A 154 -2.48 -0.40 10.78
N SER A 155 -3.49 -1.21 11.07
CA SER A 155 -3.35 -2.67 11.06
C SER A 155 -2.80 -3.16 9.70
N SER A 156 -2.08 -4.26 9.71
CA SER A 156 -1.42 -4.84 8.55
C SER A 156 -1.58 -6.35 8.62
N ASP A 157 -1.85 -6.99 7.50
CA ASP A 157 -1.73 -8.44 7.37
C ASP A 157 -0.26 -8.87 7.14
N ALA A 158 0.00 -10.16 7.11
CA ALA A 158 1.36 -10.69 6.99
C ALA A 158 2.02 -10.27 5.66
N SER A 159 1.29 -10.30 4.54
CA SER A 159 1.84 -9.93 3.23
C SER A 159 2.12 -8.44 3.12
N GLN A 160 1.23 -7.59 3.64
CA GLN A 160 1.46 -6.15 3.73
C GLN A 160 2.66 -5.84 4.63
N PHE A 161 2.80 -6.55 5.75
CA PHE A 161 3.92 -6.37 6.67
C PHE A 161 5.25 -6.78 6.01
N SER A 162 5.27 -7.89 5.29
CA SER A 162 6.44 -8.34 4.53
C SER A 162 6.91 -7.30 3.52
N ALA A 163 5.98 -6.70 2.77
CA ALA A 163 6.29 -5.59 1.85
C ALA A 163 6.88 -4.37 2.58
N ILE A 164 6.39 -4.06 3.79
CA ILE A 164 6.95 -2.96 4.60
C ILE A 164 8.38 -3.30 5.04
N VAL A 165 8.64 -4.55 5.44
CA VAL A 165 9.98 -5.03 5.81
C VAL A 165 10.96 -4.84 4.67
N ASP A 166 10.60 -5.27 3.45
CA ASP A 166 11.45 -5.10 2.26
C ASP A 166 11.81 -3.65 2.00
N VAL A 167 10.82 -2.74 2.08
CA VAL A 167 11.08 -1.30 1.92
C VAL A 167 11.97 -0.76 3.03
N MET A 168 11.78 -1.21 4.28
CA MET A 168 12.60 -0.77 5.41
C MET A 168 14.03 -1.31 5.36
N ASP A 169 14.26 -2.43 4.68
CA ASP A 169 15.57 -2.98 4.36
C ASP A 169 16.23 -2.30 3.14
N GLY A 170 15.53 -1.34 2.50
CA GLY A 170 16.05 -0.57 1.36
C GLY A 170 15.88 -1.26 0.01
N LYS A 171 15.08 -2.31 -0.07
CA LYS A 171 14.79 -3.00 -1.34
C LYS A 171 13.84 -2.17 -2.22
N ASN A 172 14.05 -2.18 -3.52
CA ASN A 172 13.09 -1.68 -4.50
C ASN A 172 11.92 -2.66 -4.58
N THR A 173 10.72 -2.20 -4.26
CA THR A 173 9.55 -3.08 -4.10
C THR A 173 8.40 -2.63 -4.98
N ALA A 174 7.80 -3.55 -5.72
CA ALA A 174 6.56 -3.34 -6.47
C ALA A 174 5.38 -3.98 -5.72
N ILE A 175 4.40 -3.18 -5.31
CA ILE A 175 3.22 -3.65 -4.58
C ILE A 175 2.01 -3.64 -5.50
N GLN A 176 1.57 -4.82 -5.92
CA GLN A 176 0.38 -4.99 -6.73
C GLN A 176 -0.77 -5.54 -5.89
N GLY A 177 -1.97 -5.06 -6.13
CA GLY A 177 -3.17 -5.57 -5.44
C GLY A 177 -4.45 -5.02 -6.03
N PRO A 178 -5.54 -5.79 -6.06
CA PRO A 178 -6.87 -5.33 -6.46
C PRO A 178 -7.40 -4.19 -5.58
N PRO A 179 -8.48 -3.49 -5.98
CA PRO A 179 -9.18 -2.57 -5.10
C PRO A 179 -9.63 -3.28 -3.81
N GLY A 180 -9.48 -2.62 -2.66
CA GLY A 180 -9.89 -3.18 -1.36
C GLY A 180 -8.81 -3.97 -0.61
N THR A 181 -7.67 -4.31 -1.20
CA THR A 181 -6.57 -5.07 -0.56
C THR A 181 -5.70 -4.26 0.40
N GLY A 182 -6.08 -3.06 0.76
CA GLY A 182 -5.34 -2.26 1.73
C GLY A 182 -4.09 -1.53 1.21
N LYS A 183 -3.88 -1.37 -0.12
CA LYS A 183 -2.72 -0.64 -0.68
C LYS A 183 -2.45 0.70 -0.01
N SER A 184 -3.50 1.51 0.19
CA SER A 184 -3.36 2.81 0.85
C SER A 184 -3.01 2.69 2.35
N GLN A 185 -3.29 1.56 2.99
CA GLN A 185 -2.86 1.28 4.36
C GLN A 185 -1.37 0.93 4.37
N THR A 186 -0.96 0.04 3.47
CA THR A 186 0.45 -0.31 3.29
C THR A 186 1.32 0.92 3.01
N ILE A 187 0.91 1.78 2.07
CA ILE A 187 1.61 3.05 1.77
C ILE A 187 1.71 3.93 3.03
N SER A 188 0.60 4.11 3.76
CA SER A 188 0.61 4.92 4.98
C SER A 188 1.52 4.34 6.07
N ASN A 189 1.56 3.02 6.21
CA ASN A 189 2.45 2.32 7.13
C ASN A 189 3.92 2.49 6.73
N ILE A 190 4.24 2.36 5.43
CA ILE A 190 5.59 2.62 4.90
C ILE A 190 6.03 4.05 5.23
N ILE A 191 5.17 5.05 4.97
CA ILE A 191 5.46 6.45 5.29
C ILE A 191 5.68 6.63 6.79
N GLY A 192 4.83 6.05 7.63
CA GLY A 192 4.96 6.13 9.09
C GLY A 192 6.25 5.50 9.60
N ALA A 193 6.58 4.32 9.12
CA ALA A 193 7.80 3.61 9.49
C ALA A 193 9.07 4.36 9.04
N ALA A 194 9.06 4.93 7.84
CA ALA A 194 10.17 5.73 7.31
C ALA A 194 10.35 7.05 8.08
N LEU A 195 9.25 7.73 8.45
CA LEU A 195 9.31 8.92 9.32
C LEU A 195 9.89 8.59 10.69
N ALA A 196 9.52 7.44 11.28
CA ALA A 196 10.09 6.99 12.55
C ALA A 196 11.60 6.74 12.46
N LYS A 197 12.09 6.28 11.29
CA LYS A 197 13.52 6.20 10.96
C LYS A 197 14.16 7.53 10.55
N LYS A 198 13.43 8.64 10.64
CA LYS A 198 13.88 10.00 10.24
C LYS A 198 14.26 10.10 8.76
N GLN A 199 13.63 9.33 7.92
CA GLN A 199 13.84 9.37 6.47
C GLN A 199 12.96 10.45 5.82
N THR A 200 13.44 11.02 4.71
CA THR A 200 12.66 11.91 3.85
C THR A 200 11.94 11.08 2.79
N ILE A 201 10.64 11.33 2.61
CA ILE A 201 9.79 10.55 1.71
C ILE A 201 9.18 11.47 0.66
N LEU A 202 9.27 11.06 -0.61
CA LEU A 202 8.52 11.65 -1.70
C LEU A 202 7.41 10.69 -2.12
N PHE A 203 6.16 11.11 -1.98
CA PHE A 203 5.00 10.36 -2.44
C PHE A 203 4.42 11.02 -3.68
N CYS A 204 4.49 10.33 -4.81
CA CYS A 204 3.93 10.78 -6.09
C CYS A 204 2.68 9.97 -6.45
N ALA A 205 1.66 10.64 -6.96
CA ALA A 205 0.45 9.99 -7.46
C ALA A 205 -0.02 10.69 -8.74
N GLU A 206 -0.46 9.91 -9.73
CA GLU A 206 -0.98 10.45 -10.99
C GLU A 206 -2.22 11.32 -10.78
N LYS A 207 -3.10 10.89 -9.85
CA LYS A 207 -4.39 11.55 -9.62
C LYS A 207 -4.48 12.12 -8.21
N LYS A 208 -4.95 13.34 -8.11
CA LYS A 208 -5.19 14.05 -6.84
C LYS A 208 -5.99 13.24 -5.81
N PRO A 209 -7.08 12.51 -6.15
CA PRO A 209 -7.81 11.70 -5.17
C PRO A 209 -6.96 10.63 -4.49
N ALA A 210 -6.03 9.99 -5.21
CA ALA A 210 -5.14 8.98 -4.62
C ALA A 210 -4.22 9.60 -3.56
N MET A 211 -3.66 10.78 -3.83
CA MET A 211 -2.85 11.53 -2.88
C MET A 211 -3.68 11.97 -1.66
N GLU A 212 -4.92 12.41 -1.86
CA GLU A 212 -5.82 12.84 -0.78
C GLU A 212 -6.13 11.71 0.21
N VAL A 213 -6.32 10.49 -0.29
CA VAL A 213 -6.60 9.32 0.56
C VAL A 213 -5.43 9.05 1.51
N VAL A 214 -4.20 9.05 1.01
CA VAL A 214 -3.00 8.84 1.83
C VAL A 214 -2.81 10.01 2.80
N TYR A 215 -2.94 11.25 2.32
CA TYR A 215 -2.82 12.44 3.17
C TYR A 215 -3.82 12.43 4.33
N LYS A 216 -5.10 12.10 4.08
CA LYS A 216 -6.12 11.99 5.12
C LYS A 216 -5.75 10.95 6.19
N LYS A 217 -5.17 9.81 5.79
CA LYS A 217 -4.68 8.80 6.74
C LYS A 217 -3.52 9.33 7.59
N MET A 218 -2.60 10.09 6.98
CA MET A 218 -1.50 10.73 7.72
C MET A 218 -2.03 11.78 8.71
N VAL A 219 -3.02 12.58 8.33
CA VAL A 219 -3.67 13.56 9.22
C VAL A 219 -4.37 12.85 10.37
N ALA A 220 -5.11 11.77 10.10
CA ALA A 220 -5.79 10.98 11.14
C ALA A 220 -4.80 10.35 12.14
N ALA A 221 -3.59 10.02 11.70
CA ALA A 221 -2.50 9.54 12.55
C ALA A 221 -1.74 10.67 13.29
N GLY A 222 -2.15 11.94 13.14
CA GLY A 222 -1.46 13.09 13.74
C GLY A 222 -0.16 13.50 13.03
N LEU A 223 0.09 12.95 11.85
CA LEU A 223 1.32 13.18 11.07
C LEU A 223 1.14 14.22 9.95
N GLY A 224 -0.02 14.87 9.87
CA GLY A 224 -0.34 15.83 8.81
C GLY A 224 0.63 17.01 8.74
N ASP A 225 1.12 17.50 9.86
CA ASP A 225 2.07 18.61 9.92
C ASP A 225 3.50 18.23 9.42
N PHE A 226 3.79 16.95 9.25
CA PHE A 226 5.02 16.45 8.65
C PHE A 226 4.90 16.27 7.13
N CYS A 227 3.70 16.42 6.56
CA CYS A 227 3.43 16.21 5.15
C CYS A 227 3.26 17.54 4.44
N LEU A 228 4.16 17.87 3.51
CA LEU A 228 3.99 19.01 2.61
C LEU A 228 3.21 18.54 1.38
N LYS A 229 1.97 19.01 1.24
CA LYS A 229 1.12 18.66 0.11
C LYS A 229 1.35 19.63 -1.05
N ILE A 230 1.85 19.15 -2.16
CA ILE A 230 2.04 19.92 -3.39
C ILE A 230 1.10 19.30 -4.45
N ALA A 231 -0.11 19.84 -4.56
CA ALA A 231 -1.12 19.37 -5.51
C ALA A 231 -1.36 20.43 -6.57
N ASN A 232 -0.89 20.22 -7.78
CA ASN A 232 -0.98 21.08 -8.97
C ASN A 232 0.07 22.19 -9.08
N THR A 233 0.20 22.68 -10.32
CA THR A 233 1.00 23.83 -10.72
C THR A 233 0.56 25.17 -10.08
N ALA A 234 -0.57 25.19 -9.36
CA ALA A 234 -1.18 26.36 -8.74
C ALA A 234 -1.04 26.41 -7.21
N VAL A 235 -0.08 25.69 -6.62
CA VAL A 235 0.18 25.84 -5.19
C VAL A 235 0.82 27.21 -4.95
N ARG A 236 0.14 28.03 -4.16
CA ARG A 236 0.66 29.38 -3.82
C ARG A 236 1.95 29.24 -3.00
N LYS A 237 2.97 29.97 -3.40
CA LYS A 237 4.22 30.08 -2.62
C LYS A 237 3.94 30.46 -1.16
N SER A 238 2.93 31.32 -0.93
CA SER A 238 2.48 31.70 0.41
C SER A 238 1.93 30.53 1.24
N GLU A 239 1.22 29.57 0.62
CA GLU A 239 0.70 28.37 1.31
C GLU A 239 1.84 27.44 1.73
N VAL A 240 2.83 27.24 0.85
CA VAL A 240 4.04 26.45 1.17
C VAL A 240 4.79 27.09 2.33
N ILE A 241 5.01 28.42 2.27
CA ILE A 241 5.70 29.14 3.33
C ILE A 241 4.91 29.09 4.64
N ALA A 242 3.59 29.23 4.60
CA ALA A 242 2.74 29.13 5.79
C ALA A 242 2.82 27.74 6.42
N HIS A 243 2.83 26.68 5.60
CA HIS A 243 2.98 25.31 6.06
C HIS A 243 4.36 25.07 6.71
N ILE A 244 5.42 25.56 6.08
CA ILE A 244 6.78 25.49 6.63
C ILE A 244 6.86 26.26 7.96
N LYS A 245 6.30 27.48 8.03
CA LYS A 245 6.25 28.27 9.27
C LYS A 245 5.51 27.53 10.37
N LYS A 246 4.34 26.93 10.06
CA LYS A 246 3.59 26.11 11.01
C LYS A 246 4.45 24.94 11.53
N ARG A 247 5.14 24.25 10.64
CA ARG A 247 6.01 23.12 11.01
C ARG A 247 7.18 23.53 11.89
N LEU A 248 7.82 24.67 11.60
CA LEU A 248 8.91 25.22 12.40
C LEU A 248 8.43 25.71 13.78
N GLY A 249 7.16 26.14 13.89
CA GLY A 249 6.55 26.57 15.14
C GLY A 249 6.08 25.43 16.05
N ILE A 250 6.12 24.18 15.59
CA ILE A 250 5.80 23.04 16.44
C ILE A 250 6.94 22.86 17.45
N SER A 251 6.67 23.28 18.68
CA SER A 251 7.56 23.02 19.82
C SER A 251 7.67 21.51 20.04
N LYS A 252 8.78 21.08 20.66
CA LYS A 252 8.94 19.69 21.07
C LYS A 252 7.69 19.25 21.85
N ILE A 253 6.95 18.28 21.33
CA ILE A 253 5.85 17.65 22.04
C ILE A 253 6.46 17.05 23.30
N ASN A 254 5.92 17.40 24.47
CA ASN A 254 6.29 16.74 25.71
C ASN A 254 5.83 15.29 25.62
N PHE A 255 6.69 14.44 25.10
CA PHE A 255 6.43 13.02 24.95
C PHE A 255 6.50 12.37 26.35
N ASN A 256 5.40 11.80 26.80
CA ASN A 256 5.40 11.03 28.04
C ASN A 256 6.01 9.64 27.78
N ASP A 257 7.33 9.58 27.93
CA ASP A 257 8.13 8.38 27.68
C ASP A 257 7.67 7.20 28.57
N SER A 258 7.19 7.46 29.78
CA SER A 258 6.71 6.41 30.68
C SER A 258 5.43 5.74 30.18
N ASN A 259 4.46 6.51 29.69
CA ASN A 259 3.23 5.94 29.11
C ASN A 259 3.52 5.12 27.86
N TYR A 260 4.38 5.63 26.99
CA TYR A 260 4.78 4.90 25.79
C TYR A 260 5.46 3.57 26.13
N LYS A 261 6.41 3.58 27.06
CA LYS A 261 7.09 2.36 27.54
C LYS A 261 6.11 1.37 28.14
N ASN A 262 5.15 1.83 28.92
CA ASN A 262 4.13 0.96 29.51
C ASN A 262 3.26 0.30 28.46
N GLU A 263 2.78 1.05 27.46
CA GLU A 263 1.98 0.50 26.37
C GLU A 263 2.80 -0.47 25.50
N LYS A 264 4.05 -0.15 25.23
CA LYS A 264 4.96 -1.05 24.52
C LYS A 264 5.23 -2.36 25.27
N ASN A 265 5.40 -2.29 26.58
CA ASN A 265 5.58 -3.49 27.41
C ASN A 265 4.32 -4.36 27.40
N LYS A 266 3.13 -3.75 27.48
CA LYS A 266 1.84 -4.47 27.35
C LYS A 266 1.70 -5.15 25.99
N GLU A 267 2.05 -4.44 24.90
CA GLU A 267 2.05 -4.99 23.55
C GLU A 267 2.96 -6.23 23.48
N GLU A 268 4.18 -6.13 24.01
CA GLU A 268 5.15 -7.23 24.03
C GLU A 268 4.65 -8.42 24.87
N GLU A 269 4.01 -8.15 26.02
CA GLU A 269 3.40 -9.18 26.85
C GLU A 269 2.28 -9.93 26.11
N VAL A 270 1.38 -9.21 25.47
CA VAL A 270 0.29 -9.80 24.68
C VAL A 270 0.83 -10.59 23.48
N LYS A 271 1.83 -10.04 22.80
CA LYS A 271 2.51 -10.74 21.70
C LYS A 271 3.15 -12.05 22.14
N ASN A 272 3.84 -12.05 23.28
CA ASN A 272 4.46 -13.26 23.82
C ASN A 272 3.40 -14.33 24.16
N LYS A 273 2.25 -13.93 24.75
CA LYS A 273 1.11 -14.85 25.00
C LYS A 273 0.54 -15.44 23.71
N LEU A 274 0.46 -14.64 22.63
CA LEU A 274 -0.01 -15.12 21.33
C LEU A 274 1.00 -16.11 20.69
N ILE A 275 2.30 -15.83 20.82
CA ILE A 275 3.36 -16.74 20.34
C ILE A 275 3.30 -18.07 21.10
N GLU A 276 3.19 -18.02 22.43
CA GLU A 276 3.02 -19.22 23.26
C GLU A 276 1.78 -20.03 22.85
N TYR A 277 0.67 -19.36 22.63
CA TYR A 277 -0.56 -19.99 22.15
C TYR A 277 -0.39 -20.65 20.77
N LYS A 278 0.28 -19.95 19.83
CA LYS A 278 0.62 -20.48 18.52
C LYS A 278 1.50 -21.74 18.64
N ASP A 279 2.53 -21.66 19.49
CA ASP A 279 3.47 -22.79 19.70
C ASP A 279 2.74 -24.01 20.28
N ILE A 280 1.82 -23.81 21.21
CA ILE A 280 0.96 -24.87 21.73
C ILE A 280 0.09 -25.47 20.62
N LEU A 281 -0.53 -24.64 19.77
CA LEU A 281 -1.37 -25.12 18.67
C LEU A 281 -0.59 -25.92 17.63
N HIS A 282 0.65 -25.56 17.38
CA HIS A 282 1.52 -26.23 16.41
C HIS A 282 2.39 -27.33 17.02
N ALA A 283 2.34 -27.50 18.34
CA ALA A 283 3.05 -28.58 19.00
C ALA A 283 2.48 -29.94 18.61
N ASN A 284 3.37 -30.91 18.46
CA ASN A 284 2.97 -32.30 18.29
C ASN A 284 2.43 -32.88 19.58
N ILE A 285 1.38 -33.66 19.52
CA ILE A 285 0.79 -34.36 20.65
C ILE A 285 1.64 -35.62 20.92
N GLY A 286 2.51 -35.56 21.93
CA GLY A 286 3.45 -36.65 22.22
C GLY A 286 4.27 -37.00 20.98
N ASN A 287 4.41 -38.30 20.71
CA ASN A 287 5.16 -38.84 19.57
C ASN A 287 4.27 -39.15 18.36
N SER A 288 3.05 -38.58 18.31
CA SER A 288 2.09 -38.92 17.27
C SER A 288 2.33 -38.26 15.90
N GLY A 289 3.16 -37.21 15.81
CA GLY A 289 3.36 -36.40 14.62
C GLY A 289 2.16 -35.49 14.29
N ILE A 290 1.08 -35.53 15.08
CA ILE A 290 -0.17 -34.78 14.85
C ILE A 290 -0.13 -33.51 15.69
N LYS A 291 -0.41 -32.38 15.07
CA LYS A 291 -0.48 -31.08 15.75
C LYS A 291 -1.82 -30.88 16.46
N VAL A 292 -1.82 -30.09 17.53
CA VAL A 292 -3.05 -29.72 18.27
C VAL A 292 -4.08 -29.04 17.36
N CYS A 293 -3.62 -28.18 16.44
CA CYS A 293 -4.49 -27.49 15.48
C CYS A 293 -5.20 -28.46 14.52
N ASP A 294 -4.57 -29.56 14.14
CA ASP A 294 -5.17 -30.56 13.26
C ASP A 294 -6.37 -31.25 13.95
N ILE A 295 -6.22 -31.56 15.24
CA ILE A 295 -7.33 -32.12 16.02
C ILE A 295 -8.47 -31.11 16.16
N SER A 296 -8.17 -29.85 16.42
CA SER A 296 -9.21 -28.80 16.48
C SER A 296 -9.97 -28.68 15.16
N GLY A 297 -9.27 -28.73 14.03
CA GLY A 297 -9.88 -28.75 12.70
C GLY A 297 -10.77 -29.98 12.46
N PHE A 298 -10.33 -31.16 12.93
CA PHE A 298 -11.14 -32.36 12.88
C PHE A 298 -12.40 -32.28 13.75
N THR A 299 -12.27 -31.83 15.01
CA THR A 299 -13.41 -31.70 15.93
C THR A 299 -14.45 -30.72 15.41
N SER A 300 -14.05 -29.64 14.74
CA SER A 300 -14.97 -28.68 14.10
C SER A 300 -15.77 -29.31 12.96
N LYS A 301 -15.16 -30.16 12.15
CA LYS A 301 -15.87 -30.93 11.09
C LYS A 301 -16.83 -31.96 11.65
N PHE A 302 -16.55 -32.51 12.83
CA PHE A 302 -17.38 -33.52 13.49
C PHE A 302 -18.39 -32.94 14.50
N SER A 303 -18.33 -31.66 14.83
CA SER A 303 -19.21 -30.99 15.79
C SER A 303 -20.71 -31.08 15.41
N SER A 304 -21.01 -31.21 14.14
CA SER A 304 -22.38 -31.44 13.65
C SER A 304 -22.90 -32.86 13.97
N ILE A 305 -21.99 -33.78 14.23
CA ILE A 305 -22.28 -35.20 14.51
C ILE A 305 -22.35 -35.46 16.02
N SER A 306 -21.61 -34.67 16.82
CA SER A 306 -21.47 -34.87 18.26
C SER A 306 -22.62 -34.35 19.13
N LYS A 307 -23.80 -34.06 18.54
CA LYS A 307 -25.00 -33.69 19.32
C LYS A 307 -25.63 -34.86 20.10
N SER A 308 -25.10 -36.08 20.04
CA SER A 308 -25.55 -37.16 20.92
C SER A 308 -24.79 -37.05 22.27
N LYS A 309 -25.53 -36.77 23.33
CA LYS A 309 -24.99 -36.76 24.72
C LYS A 309 -24.20 -38.02 25.04
N ILE A 310 -24.58 -39.15 24.46
CA ILE A 310 -23.97 -40.48 24.64
C ILE A 310 -22.52 -40.50 24.12
N PHE A 311 -22.22 -39.85 23.01
CA PHE A 311 -20.87 -39.83 22.45
C PHE A 311 -19.91 -38.98 23.32
N LEU A 312 -20.40 -37.84 23.83
CA LEU A 312 -19.66 -36.98 24.72
C LEU A 312 -19.37 -37.65 26.08
N GLU A 313 -20.29 -38.42 26.60
CA GLU A 313 -20.13 -39.16 27.88
C GLU A 313 -19.13 -40.31 27.74
N ILE A 314 -19.18 -41.07 26.68
CA ILE A 314 -18.21 -42.12 26.35
C ILE A 314 -16.85 -41.54 26.08
N PHE A 315 -16.78 -40.43 25.36
CA PHE A 315 -15.56 -39.73 25.00
C PHE A 315 -14.86 -39.16 26.24
N ASN A 316 -15.59 -38.45 27.10
CA ASN A 316 -15.04 -37.87 28.33
C ASN A 316 -14.57 -38.94 29.34
N ASN A 317 -15.27 -40.07 29.45
CA ASN A 317 -14.87 -41.16 30.34
C ASN A 317 -13.64 -41.97 29.85
N GLN A 318 -13.27 -41.82 28.56
CA GLN A 318 -12.14 -42.55 27.99
C GLN A 318 -10.98 -41.63 27.60
N LEU A 319 -11.12 -40.32 27.73
CA LEU A 319 -10.10 -39.34 27.32
C LEU A 319 -8.78 -39.54 28.08
N ASP A 320 -8.85 -39.81 29.39
CA ASP A 320 -7.65 -40.05 30.22
C ASP A 320 -6.98 -41.39 29.86
N LYS A 321 -7.73 -42.36 29.45
CA LYS A 321 -7.17 -43.68 28.99
C LYS A 321 -6.60 -43.54 27.59
N LEU A 322 -7.24 -42.77 26.74
CA LEU A 322 -6.78 -42.42 25.38
C LEU A 322 -5.53 -41.58 25.43
N ALA A 323 -5.43 -40.57 26.29
CA ALA A 323 -4.24 -39.73 26.44
C ALA A 323 -3.00 -40.53 26.78
N LYS A 324 -3.12 -41.49 27.72
CA LYS A 324 -2.03 -42.39 28.06
C LYS A 324 -1.66 -43.39 26.94
N SER A 325 -2.59 -43.71 26.05
CA SER A 325 -2.33 -44.59 24.92
C SER A 325 -1.81 -43.88 23.69
N PHE A 326 -2.08 -42.55 23.55
CA PHE A 326 -1.56 -41.74 22.48
C PHE A 326 -0.05 -41.59 22.46
N GLU A 327 0.62 -41.69 23.63
CA GLU A 327 2.10 -41.71 23.70
C GLU A 327 2.73 -42.90 22.94
N LYS A 328 1.95 -43.93 22.61
CA LYS A 328 2.40 -45.16 21.95
C LYS A 328 1.83 -45.41 20.57
N ILE A 329 0.99 -44.51 20.06
CA ILE A 329 0.33 -44.67 18.74
C ILE A 329 1.15 -43.94 17.67
N THR A 330 1.60 -44.69 16.66
CA THR A 330 2.21 -44.12 15.46
C THR A 330 1.16 -43.46 14.56
N GLU A 331 1.56 -42.49 13.70
CA GLU A 331 0.71 -41.78 12.76
C GLU A 331 -0.16 -42.71 11.92
N ASP A 332 0.44 -43.81 11.41
CA ASP A 332 -0.30 -44.81 10.60
C ASP A 332 -1.42 -45.49 11.37
N LYS A 333 -1.17 -45.82 12.65
CA LYS A 333 -2.22 -46.42 13.49
C LYS A 333 -3.35 -45.43 13.81
N PHE A 334 -3.02 -44.16 13.95
CA PHE A 334 -4.03 -43.11 14.18
C PHE A 334 -4.87 -42.89 12.95
N LEU A 335 -4.26 -42.77 11.77
CA LEU A 335 -4.98 -42.68 10.50
C LEU A 335 -5.87 -43.89 10.23
N LEU A 336 -5.42 -45.07 10.59
CA LEU A 336 -6.21 -46.30 10.51
C LEU A 336 -7.43 -46.24 11.45
N ILE A 337 -7.28 -45.75 12.67
CA ILE A 337 -8.39 -45.55 13.63
C ILE A 337 -9.41 -44.54 13.05
N ILE A 338 -8.95 -43.40 12.52
CA ILE A 338 -9.83 -42.41 11.89
C ILE A 338 -10.56 -42.98 10.68
N SER A 339 -9.86 -43.71 9.83
CA SER A 339 -10.46 -44.39 8.66
C SER A 339 -11.56 -45.39 9.09
N ASN A 340 -11.27 -46.17 10.15
CA ASN A 340 -12.26 -47.11 10.69
C ASN A 340 -13.46 -46.40 11.33
N LEU A 341 -13.26 -45.28 12.03
CA LEU A 341 -14.34 -44.47 12.58
C LEU A 341 -15.21 -43.88 11.47
N LYS A 342 -14.60 -43.37 10.40
CA LYS A 342 -15.31 -42.84 9.22
C LYS A 342 -16.16 -43.92 8.53
N ASN A 343 -15.58 -45.10 8.34
CA ASN A 343 -16.31 -46.24 7.76
C ASN A 343 -17.48 -46.71 8.66
N SER A 344 -17.28 -46.64 9.98
CA SER A 344 -18.34 -46.92 10.97
C SER A 344 -19.46 -45.89 10.92
N GLU A 345 -19.12 -44.61 10.73
CA GLU A 345 -20.08 -43.53 10.57
C GLU A 345 -20.93 -43.69 9.31
N ASP A 346 -20.30 -43.96 8.17
CA ASP A 346 -21.02 -44.19 6.91
C ASP A 346 -21.91 -45.43 6.98
N SER A 347 -21.47 -46.46 7.67
CA SER A 347 -22.29 -47.64 7.93
C SER A 347 -23.47 -47.30 8.83
N SER A 348 -23.29 -46.50 9.86
CA SER A 348 -24.37 -46.05 10.76
C SER A 348 -25.38 -45.15 10.05
N LYS A 349 -24.93 -44.25 9.16
CA LYS A 349 -25.82 -43.42 8.32
C LYS A 349 -26.67 -44.28 7.37
N ASN A 350 -26.08 -45.30 6.78
CA ASN A 350 -26.78 -46.21 5.92
C ASN A 350 -27.84 -47.02 6.67
N LEU A 351 -27.54 -47.47 7.89
CA LEU A 351 -28.48 -48.14 8.76
C LEU A 351 -29.62 -47.22 9.20
N LEU A 352 -29.32 -45.98 9.58
CA LEU A 352 -30.35 -44.98 9.92
C LEU A 352 -31.24 -44.64 8.73
N LYS A 353 -30.67 -44.52 7.52
CA LYS A 353 -31.45 -44.31 6.29
C LYS A 353 -32.36 -45.45 5.97
N LYS A 354 -31.94 -46.71 6.23
CA LYS A 354 -32.71 -47.92 5.95
C LYS A 354 -33.81 -48.19 6.98
N TYR A 355 -33.55 -47.93 8.25
CA TYR A 355 -34.46 -48.33 9.36
C TYR A 355 -35.10 -47.15 10.10
N GLY A 356 -34.70 -45.90 9.78
CA GLY A 356 -35.23 -44.68 10.41
C GLY A 356 -34.73 -44.44 11.84
N ALA A 357 -34.44 -45.47 12.61
CA ALA A 357 -33.80 -45.39 13.91
C ALA A 357 -33.03 -46.69 14.20
N ILE A 358 -31.93 -46.61 14.90
CA ILE A 358 -31.11 -47.78 15.27
C ILE A 358 -31.91 -48.78 16.10
N SER A 359 -32.85 -48.33 16.95
CA SER A 359 -33.74 -49.16 17.73
C SER A 359 -34.73 -50.05 16.91
N LYS A 360 -34.93 -49.71 15.64
CA LYS A 360 -35.78 -50.48 14.70
C LYS A 360 -35.00 -51.54 13.92
N HIS A 361 -33.67 -51.59 14.11
CA HIS A 361 -32.86 -52.61 13.45
C HIS A 361 -33.16 -53.99 14.07
N PRO A 362 -33.35 -55.07 13.26
CA PRO A 362 -33.70 -56.40 13.75
C PRO A 362 -32.72 -56.99 14.79
N TRP A 363 -31.51 -56.46 14.85
CA TRP A 363 -30.47 -56.88 15.78
C TRP A 363 -30.29 -55.94 16.95
N PHE A 364 -31.16 -54.94 17.13
CA PHE A 364 -31.11 -54.04 18.27
C PHE A 364 -31.38 -54.81 19.57
N GLY A 365 -30.46 -54.72 20.52
CA GLY A 365 -30.57 -55.46 21.79
C GLY A 365 -29.85 -56.81 21.79
N PHE A 366 -29.39 -57.33 20.67
CA PHE A 366 -28.54 -58.53 20.60
C PHE A 366 -27.05 -58.14 20.66
N THR A 367 -26.63 -57.48 21.71
CA THR A 367 -25.22 -57.20 21.95
C THR A 367 -24.60 -58.23 22.84
N ASN A 368 -24.03 -59.28 22.25
CA ASN A 368 -23.11 -60.15 22.96
C ASN A 368 -21.68 -59.67 22.69
N SER A 369 -21.00 -59.14 23.67
CA SER A 369 -19.64 -58.61 23.61
C SER A 369 -18.56 -59.59 23.10
N ARG A 370 -18.93 -60.84 22.84
CA ARG A 370 -18.06 -61.89 22.34
C ARG A 370 -18.18 -62.15 20.83
N ILE A 371 -19.08 -61.51 20.12
CA ILE A 371 -19.28 -61.75 18.69
C ILE A 371 -18.88 -60.48 17.90
N ASN A 372 -17.75 -60.60 17.23
CA ASN A 372 -17.30 -59.56 16.30
C ASN A 372 -18.34 -59.48 15.11
N PRO A 373 -18.98 -58.33 14.83
CA PRO A 373 -19.95 -58.20 13.74
C PRO A 373 -19.36 -58.55 12.35
N TYR A 374 -18.05 -58.54 12.21
CA TYR A 374 -17.37 -58.90 10.96
C TYR A 374 -17.28 -60.41 10.72
N ASP A 375 -17.31 -61.23 11.78
CA ASP A 375 -17.17 -62.69 11.62
C ASP A 375 -18.45 -63.37 11.15
N LYS A 376 -19.62 -62.67 11.20
CA LYS A 376 -20.92 -63.20 10.76
C LYS A 376 -21.22 -63.00 9.27
N LYS A 377 -20.44 -62.19 8.54
CA LYS A 377 -20.60 -62.04 7.10
C LYS A 377 -20.19 -63.26 6.27
N LYS A 378 -19.60 -64.26 6.91
CA LYS A 378 -19.15 -65.48 6.21
C LYS A 378 -20.13 -66.66 6.32
N ASN A 379 -21.21 -66.51 7.10
CA ASN A 379 -22.12 -67.64 7.37
C ASN A 379 -23.64 -67.28 7.14
N CYS A 380 -23.91 -66.26 6.28
CA CYS A 380 -25.28 -66.04 5.75
C CYS A 380 -25.21 -65.89 4.25
#